data_1dd8876a5ae5d66e4fd250d642b3e558
#
_entry.id   1dd8876a5ae5d66e4fd250d642b3e558
#
_cell.length_a   1.000
_cell.length_b   1.000
_cell.length_c   1.000
_cell.angle_alpha   90.00
_cell.angle_beta   90.00
_cell.angle_gamma   90.00
#
_symmetry.space_group_name_H-M   'P 1'
#
loop_
_entity.id
_entity.type
_entity.pdbx_description
1 polymer ?
#
loop_
_entity_poly.entity_id
_entity_poly.type
_entity_poly.pdbx_seq_one_letter_code
_entity_poly.pdbx_strand_id
1 'polypeptide(L)'
;MDAEYLQGFYLGDLLIEPLKGRVSGRNGERHLPPKAVEVLVCLARHAGDVVSHDELLECAWGKGSGSRESLSHTIGEIRHALDDHVDDPRYVQTLPRIGYRLVVDPVSVDAHNDSVILGADDSLAMQKLGLLESLRQRGVLETGIAYLVFGWLIIQVADVVFDRLNFPDWATTFIIVLVGVGFPIAI
;
A
#
# COMPACT_ATOMS: atom_id res chain seq x y z
N MET A 1 10.97 27.02 4.37
CA MET A 1 9.96 26.05 3.92
C MET A 1 10.21 25.86 2.44
N ASP A 2 10.76 24.70 2.06
CA ASP A 2 11.02 24.44 0.64
C ASP A 2 9.69 24.24 -0.08
N ALA A 3 9.52 24.90 -1.23
CA ALA A 3 8.25 25.02 -1.91
C ALA A 3 7.74 23.72 -2.58
N GLU A 4 8.61 22.72 -2.68
CA GLU A 4 8.38 21.52 -3.49
C GLU A 4 7.13 20.71 -3.10
N TYR A 5 6.94 20.46 -1.79
CA TYR A 5 5.79 19.67 -1.33
C TYR A 5 4.57 20.53 -0.90
N LEU A 6 4.71 21.86 -0.89
CA LEU A 6 3.61 22.75 -0.49
C LEU A 6 2.50 22.84 -1.54
N GLN A 7 2.83 22.70 -2.82
CA GLN A 7 1.83 22.72 -3.90
C GLN A 7 0.98 21.45 -3.98
N GLY A 8 1.46 20.37 -3.37
CA GLY A 8 0.81 19.07 -3.30
C GLY A 8 1.73 17.95 -3.75
N PHE A 9 1.48 16.75 -3.26
CA PHE A 9 2.22 15.55 -3.61
C PHE A 9 1.36 14.30 -3.46
N TYR A 10 1.72 13.28 -4.21
CA TYR A 10 1.10 11.97 -4.12
C TYR A 10 1.86 11.07 -3.15
N LEU A 11 1.10 10.35 -2.31
CA LEU A 11 1.57 9.20 -1.53
C LEU A 11 0.83 7.95 -2.03
N GLY A 12 1.44 7.23 -2.96
CA GLY A 12 0.74 6.16 -3.67
C GLY A 12 -0.50 6.70 -4.39
N ASP A 13 -1.68 6.22 -4.00
CA ASP A 13 -2.97 6.64 -4.60
C ASP A 13 -3.60 7.89 -3.95
N LEU A 14 -2.96 8.46 -2.92
CA LEU A 14 -3.49 9.59 -2.16
C LEU A 14 -2.85 10.90 -2.61
N LEU A 15 -3.68 11.89 -2.96
CA LEU A 15 -3.24 13.25 -3.20
C LEU A 15 -3.28 14.04 -1.90
N ILE A 16 -2.14 14.56 -1.47
CA ILE A 16 -1.99 15.41 -0.31
C ILE A 16 -1.92 16.87 -0.81
N GLU A 17 -2.81 17.72 -0.30
CA GLU A 17 -2.85 19.15 -0.60
C GLU A 17 -2.56 19.96 0.68
N PRO A 18 -1.28 20.21 1.01
CA PRO A 18 -0.88 20.82 2.29
C PRO A 18 -1.50 22.20 2.52
N LEU A 19 -1.54 23.06 1.49
CA LEU A 19 -2.13 24.40 1.59
C LEU A 19 -3.64 24.39 1.86
N LYS A 20 -4.34 23.31 1.50
CA LYS A 20 -5.77 23.15 1.75
C LYS A 20 -6.05 22.30 3.01
N GLY A 21 -5.01 21.72 3.63
CA GLY A 21 -5.16 20.79 4.75
C GLY A 21 -6.02 19.58 4.39
N ARG A 22 -5.79 18.98 3.22
CA ARG A 22 -6.68 17.98 2.65
C ARG A 22 -5.91 16.78 2.09
N VAL A 23 -6.49 15.60 2.30
CA VAL A 23 -6.08 14.33 1.68
C VAL A 23 -7.24 13.84 0.84
N SER A 24 -6.98 13.59 -0.44
CA SER A 24 -7.96 13.08 -1.41
C SER A 24 -7.53 11.71 -1.91
N GLY A 25 -8.45 10.75 -1.92
CA GLY A 25 -8.22 9.39 -2.40
C GLY A 25 -9.49 8.74 -2.90
N ARG A 26 -9.44 7.45 -3.21
CA ARG A 26 -10.58 6.68 -3.72
C ARG A 26 -11.78 6.67 -2.76
N ASN A 27 -11.53 6.79 -1.45
CA ASN A 27 -12.56 6.76 -0.41
C ASN A 27 -13.11 8.16 -0.05
N GLY A 28 -12.81 9.18 -0.87
CA GLY A 28 -13.24 10.55 -0.67
C GLY A 28 -12.15 11.47 -0.14
N GLU A 29 -12.58 12.62 0.38
CA GLU A 29 -11.69 13.64 0.94
C GLU A 29 -11.73 13.59 2.47
N ARG A 30 -10.56 13.78 3.09
CA ARG A 30 -10.41 13.87 4.55
C ARG A 30 -9.62 15.12 4.91
N HIS A 31 -10.01 15.77 5.98
CA HIS A 31 -9.32 16.95 6.49
C HIS A 31 -8.09 16.55 7.31
N LEU A 32 -6.99 17.29 7.11
CA LEU A 32 -5.76 17.16 7.86
C LEU A 32 -5.51 18.44 8.68
N PRO A 33 -5.44 18.37 10.01
CA PRO A 33 -5.15 19.54 10.85
C PRO A 33 -3.80 20.18 10.51
N PRO A 34 -3.61 21.49 10.77
CA PRO A 34 -2.38 22.20 10.37
C PRO A 34 -1.10 21.55 10.90
N LYS A 35 -1.09 21.09 12.16
CA LYS A 35 0.10 20.41 12.73
C LYS A 35 0.37 19.04 12.09
N ALA A 36 -0.66 18.34 11.71
CA ALA A 36 -0.55 17.09 10.96
C ALA A 36 0.01 17.32 9.56
N VAL A 37 -0.36 18.41 8.90
CA VAL A 37 0.23 18.84 7.63
C VAL A 37 1.73 19.10 7.77
N GLU A 38 2.13 19.89 8.78
CA GLU A 38 3.55 20.23 9.02
C GLU A 38 4.40 18.96 9.28
N VAL A 39 3.90 18.04 10.12
CA VAL A 39 4.56 16.76 10.41
C VAL A 39 4.65 15.88 9.15
N LEU A 40 3.56 15.79 8.38
CA LEU A 40 3.53 14.97 7.17
C LEU A 40 4.49 15.51 6.09
N VAL A 41 4.55 16.83 5.90
CA VAL A 41 5.51 17.48 4.98
C VAL A 41 6.94 17.27 5.45
N CYS A 42 7.20 17.32 6.78
CA CYS A 42 8.52 17.01 7.33
C CYS A 42 8.94 15.56 7.03
N LEU A 43 8.04 14.60 7.22
CA LEU A 43 8.28 13.20 6.87
C LEU A 43 8.49 12.99 5.37
N ALA A 44 7.73 13.72 4.52
CA ALA A 44 7.86 13.64 3.07
C ALA A 44 9.23 14.10 2.57
N ARG A 45 9.83 15.11 3.21
CA ARG A 45 11.19 15.58 2.90
C ARG A 45 12.29 14.58 3.22
N HIS A 46 12.02 13.70 4.19
CA HIS A 46 12.94 12.66 4.63
C HIS A 46 12.39 11.28 4.31
N ALA A 47 11.70 11.16 3.15
CA ALA A 47 11.10 9.90 2.76
C ALA A 47 12.14 8.76 2.72
N GLY A 48 11.77 7.60 3.25
CA GLY A 48 12.66 6.46 3.41
C GLY A 48 13.56 6.52 4.64
N ASP A 49 13.90 7.70 5.16
CA ASP A 49 14.70 7.89 6.34
C ASP A 49 13.88 7.97 7.64
N VAL A 50 14.53 7.68 8.76
CA VAL A 50 13.92 7.78 10.08
C VAL A 50 14.09 9.20 10.60
N VAL A 51 12.98 9.89 10.84
CA VAL A 51 12.97 11.21 11.48
C VAL A 51 12.71 11.06 12.97
N SER A 52 13.60 11.60 13.79
CA SER A 52 13.50 11.50 15.24
C SER A 52 12.31 12.29 15.81
N HIS A 53 11.87 11.93 17.04
CA HIS A 53 10.81 12.67 17.71
C HIS A 53 11.14 14.15 17.88
N ASP A 54 12.41 14.45 18.22
CA ASP A 54 12.85 15.82 18.50
C ASP A 54 12.89 16.66 17.20
N GLU A 55 13.32 16.07 16.08
CA GLU A 55 13.29 16.72 14.76
C GLU A 55 11.85 17.02 14.30
N LEU A 56 10.92 16.07 14.47
CA LEU A 56 9.51 16.28 14.13
C LEU A 56 8.86 17.35 15.00
N LEU A 57 9.19 17.38 16.29
CA LEU A 57 8.72 18.42 17.21
C LEU A 57 9.27 19.79 16.83
N GLU A 58 10.57 19.88 16.52
CA GLU A 58 11.17 21.15 16.07
C GLU A 58 10.59 21.62 14.75
N CYS A 59 10.36 20.71 13.80
CA CYS A 59 9.78 21.00 12.49
C CYS A 59 8.37 21.56 12.57
N ALA A 60 7.50 20.96 13.40
CA ALA A 60 6.09 21.33 13.44
C ALA A 60 5.72 22.33 14.56
N TRP A 61 6.43 22.35 15.68
CA TRP A 61 6.12 23.24 16.81
C TRP A 61 7.20 24.27 17.08
N GLY A 62 8.39 24.12 16.49
CA GLY A 62 9.56 24.95 16.76
C GLY A 62 10.35 24.50 18.00
N LYS A 63 11.55 25.07 18.15
CA LYS A 63 12.47 24.71 19.25
C LYS A 63 11.87 24.87 20.63
N GLY A 64 11.88 23.78 21.41
CA GLY A 64 11.43 23.78 22.78
C GLY A 64 9.92 23.81 22.96
N SER A 65 9.14 23.67 21.89
CA SER A 65 7.69 23.65 21.91
C SER A 65 7.16 22.27 21.50
N GLY A 66 5.99 21.90 22.01
CA GLY A 66 5.39 20.60 21.74
C GLY A 66 5.85 19.51 22.71
N SER A 67 5.09 18.41 22.74
CA SER A 67 5.38 17.25 23.56
C SER A 67 5.29 15.97 22.73
N ARG A 68 5.88 14.88 23.23
CA ARG A 68 5.78 13.57 22.56
C ARG A 68 4.35 13.07 22.45
N GLU A 69 3.51 13.41 23.44
CA GLU A 69 2.08 13.10 23.43
C GLU A 69 1.37 13.85 22.30
N SER A 70 1.67 15.15 22.13
CA SER A 70 1.13 15.95 21.02
C SER A 70 1.55 15.39 19.67
N LEU A 71 2.82 14.99 19.51
CA LEU A 71 3.31 14.35 18.29
C LEU A 71 2.61 13.01 18.04
N SER A 72 2.48 12.17 19.08
CA SER A 72 1.80 10.88 18.96
C SER A 72 0.33 11.03 18.54
N HIS A 73 -0.37 12.01 19.12
CA HIS A 73 -1.74 12.36 18.73
C HIS A 73 -1.80 12.79 17.25
N THR A 74 -0.90 13.68 16.85
CA THR A 74 -0.82 14.18 15.47
C THR A 74 -0.50 13.07 14.46
N ILE A 75 0.36 12.12 14.81
CA ILE A 75 0.60 10.93 13.99
C ILE A 75 -0.67 10.06 13.88
N GLY A 76 -1.46 9.97 14.94
CA GLY A 76 -2.78 9.32 14.92
C GLY A 76 -3.75 9.99 13.93
N GLU A 77 -3.79 11.33 13.92
CA GLU A 77 -4.61 12.09 12.95
C GLU A 77 -4.14 11.88 11.50
N ILE A 78 -2.82 11.86 11.26
CA ILE A 78 -2.25 11.55 9.95
C ILE A 78 -2.67 10.15 9.50
N ARG A 79 -2.50 9.13 10.35
CA ARG A 79 -2.91 7.76 10.02
C ARG A 79 -4.39 7.66 9.71
N HIS A 80 -5.22 8.31 10.52
CA HIS A 80 -6.66 8.33 10.28
C HIS A 80 -6.99 8.96 8.92
N ALA A 81 -6.31 10.07 8.55
CA ALA A 81 -6.52 10.74 7.27
C ALA A 81 -6.03 9.89 6.08
N LEU A 82 -4.91 9.17 6.24
CA LEU A 82 -4.32 8.30 5.20
C LEU A 82 -4.97 6.90 5.13
N ASP A 83 -5.87 6.55 6.06
CA ASP A 83 -6.40 5.18 6.22
C ASP A 83 -5.29 4.16 6.51
N ASP A 84 -4.36 4.55 7.38
CA ASP A 84 -3.17 3.78 7.74
C ASP A 84 -3.30 3.13 9.12
N HIS A 85 -2.78 1.93 9.31
CA HIS A 85 -2.88 1.17 10.55
C HIS A 85 -1.52 1.00 11.22
N VAL A 86 -1.51 1.01 12.56
CA VAL A 86 -0.27 0.89 13.37
C VAL A 86 0.38 -0.48 13.19
N ASP A 87 -0.43 -1.54 13.11
CA ASP A 87 0.02 -2.92 13.05
C ASP A 87 0.47 -3.34 11.64
N ASP A 88 -0.05 -2.66 10.60
CA ASP A 88 0.32 -2.87 9.19
C ASP A 88 0.50 -1.51 8.50
N PRO A 89 1.60 -0.80 8.78
CA PRO A 89 1.81 0.56 8.32
C PRO A 89 2.12 0.60 6.82
N ARG A 90 1.22 1.21 6.05
CA ARG A 90 1.39 1.42 4.60
C ARG A 90 2.14 2.71 4.28
N TYR A 91 1.95 3.74 5.11
CA TYR A 91 2.51 5.08 4.89
C TYR A 91 3.44 5.50 6.02
N VAL A 92 3.02 5.42 7.28
CA VAL A 92 3.77 5.94 8.42
C VAL A 92 4.16 4.81 9.38
N GLN A 93 5.41 4.39 9.32
CA GLN A 93 5.98 3.40 10.22
C GLN A 93 6.46 4.04 11.52
N THR A 94 6.10 3.44 12.66
CA THR A 94 6.67 3.80 13.97
C THR A 94 7.94 2.99 14.24
N LEU A 95 9.03 3.70 14.60
CA LEU A 95 10.22 3.07 15.18
C LEU A 95 10.24 3.37 16.68
N PRO A 96 9.98 2.37 17.53
CA PRO A 96 9.86 2.58 18.96
C PRO A 96 11.10 3.27 19.55
N ARG A 97 10.90 4.33 20.36
CA ARG A 97 11.91 5.13 21.02
C ARG A 97 12.79 5.99 20.10
N ILE A 98 12.71 5.86 18.78
CA ILE A 98 13.54 6.58 17.81
C ILE A 98 12.72 7.68 17.15
N GLY A 99 11.64 7.33 16.45
CA GLY A 99 10.86 8.28 15.68
C GLY A 99 9.88 7.63 14.71
N TYR A 100 9.66 8.29 13.59
CA TYR A 100 8.75 7.85 12.54
C TYR A 100 9.44 7.88 11.17
N ARG A 101 8.95 7.09 10.25
CA ARG A 101 9.43 7.03 8.87
C ARG A 101 8.27 7.00 7.90
N LEU A 102 8.37 7.75 6.82
CA LEU A 102 7.48 7.59 5.67
C LEU A 102 8.00 6.43 4.81
N VAL A 103 7.15 5.43 4.58
CA VAL A 103 7.52 4.19 3.86
C VAL A 103 7.39 4.36 2.35
N VAL A 104 6.47 5.22 1.90
CA VAL A 104 6.20 5.49 0.48
C VAL A 104 6.86 6.78 0.08
N ASP A 105 7.55 6.77 -1.07
CA ASP A 105 8.17 7.97 -1.62
C ASP A 105 7.10 8.95 -2.13
N PRO A 106 7.16 10.23 -1.71
CA PRO A 106 6.25 11.25 -2.21
C PRO A 106 6.63 11.65 -3.64
N VAL A 107 5.63 11.77 -4.50
CA VAL A 107 5.81 12.25 -5.87
C VAL A 107 5.14 13.62 -5.97
N SER A 108 5.90 14.68 -6.33
CA SER A 108 5.33 16.01 -6.52
C SER A 108 4.30 16.01 -7.64
N VAL A 109 3.28 16.89 -7.53
CA VAL A 109 2.21 16.99 -8.54
C VAL A 109 2.80 17.36 -9.92
N ASP A 110 3.84 18.20 -9.96
CA ASP A 110 4.50 18.59 -11.20
C ASP A 110 5.22 17.42 -11.87
N ALA A 111 5.95 16.60 -11.08
CA ALA A 111 6.61 15.39 -11.59
C ALA A 111 5.59 14.31 -12.03
N HIS A 112 4.43 14.25 -11.38
CA HIS A 112 3.37 13.33 -11.75
C HIS A 112 2.73 13.70 -13.09
N ASN A 113 2.50 15.00 -13.34
CA ASN A 113 1.95 15.47 -14.61
C ASN A 113 2.93 15.28 -15.77
N ASP A 114 4.23 15.49 -15.56
CA ASP A 114 5.25 15.26 -16.59
C ASP A 114 5.36 13.77 -16.96
N SER A 115 5.24 12.87 -16.00
CA SER A 115 5.25 11.43 -16.25
C SER A 115 4.00 10.95 -17.00
N VAL A 116 2.85 11.59 -16.80
CA VAL A 116 1.61 11.29 -17.53
C VAL A 116 1.68 11.75 -19.00
N ILE A 117 2.38 12.85 -19.28
CA ILE A 117 2.51 13.38 -20.65
C ILE A 117 3.52 12.57 -21.50
N LEU A 118 4.55 12.01 -20.87
CA LEU A 118 5.59 11.23 -21.55
C LEU A 118 5.29 9.73 -21.63
N GLY A 119 4.29 9.22 -20.92
CA GLY A 119 4.08 7.79 -20.67
C GLY A 119 2.77 7.20 -21.17
N ALA A 120 2.18 7.71 -22.27
CA ALA A 120 0.93 7.12 -22.80
C ALA A 120 1.09 5.66 -23.30
N ASP A 121 2.31 5.22 -23.61
CA ASP A 121 2.60 3.84 -24.08
C ASP A 121 3.17 2.93 -22.96
N ASP A 122 3.82 3.49 -21.91
CA ASP A 122 4.41 2.69 -20.81
C ASP A 122 3.47 2.50 -19.60
N SER A 123 2.36 3.24 -19.53
CA SER A 123 1.43 3.21 -18.39
C SER A 123 0.78 1.82 -18.20
N LEU A 124 0.55 1.09 -19.29
CA LEU A 124 0.00 -0.29 -19.24
C LEU A 124 1.01 -1.31 -18.68
N ALA A 125 2.30 -1.09 -18.90
CA ALA A 125 3.36 -1.97 -18.37
C ALA A 125 3.61 -1.69 -16.88
N MET A 126 3.65 -0.42 -16.45
CA MET A 126 3.81 -0.04 -15.04
C MET A 126 2.58 -0.37 -14.19
N GLN A 127 1.38 -0.23 -14.73
CA GLN A 127 0.15 -0.62 -14.03
C GLN A 127 0.08 -2.15 -13.80
N LYS A 128 0.59 -2.95 -14.74
CA LYS A 128 0.72 -4.41 -14.56
C LYS A 128 1.78 -4.78 -13.52
N LEU A 129 2.90 -4.05 -13.47
CA LEU A 129 3.96 -4.25 -12.46
C LEU A 129 3.48 -3.86 -11.06
N GLY A 130 2.77 -2.74 -10.89
CA GLY A 130 2.19 -2.32 -9.62
C GLY A 130 1.10 -3.27 -9.10
N LEU A 131 0.30 -3.88 -9.99
CA LEU A 131 -0.65 -4.93 -9.64
C LEU A 131 0.04 -6.20 -9.15
N LEU A 132 1.13 -6.61 -9.80
CA LEU A 132 1.92 -7.78 -9.40
C LEU A 132 2.62 -7.57 -8.04
N GLU A 133 3.12 -6.35 -7.79
CA GLU A 133 3.75 -6.00 -6.51
C GLU A 133 2.73 -5.99 -5.36
N SER A 134 1.53 -5.44 -5.58
CA SER A 134 0.46 -5.43 -4.56
C SER A 134 -0.12 -6.82 -4.26
N LEU A 135 -0.14 -7.73 -5.24
CA LEU A 135 -0.51 -9.12 -5.05
C LEU A 135 0.56 -9.90 -4.28
N ARG A 136 1.84 -9.57 -4.50
CA ARG A 136 2.97 -10.19 -3.80
C ARG A 136 3.00 -9.83 -2.30
N GLN A 137 2.70 -8.57 -1.94
CA GLN A 137 2.68 -8.11 -0.55
C GLN A 137 1.53 -8.69 0.29
N ARG A 138 0.45 -9.16 -0.32
CA ARG A 138 -0.72 -9.70 0.41
C ARG A 138 -0.67 -11.19 0.68
N GLY A 139 0.41 -11.90 0.36
CA GLY A 139 0.51 -13.35 0.55
C GLY A 139 -0.43 -14.18 -0.35
N VAL A 140 -1.26 -13.52 -1.17
CA VAL A 140 -2.23 -14.16 -2.06
C VAL A 140 -1.53 -14.99 -3.13
N LEU A 141 -0.33 -14.57 -3.55
CA LEU A 141 0.45 -15.29 -4.54
C LEU A 141 0.93 -16.65 -4.02
N GLU A 142 1.35 -16.70 -2.77
CA GLU A 142 1.85 -17.93 -2.12
C GLU A 142 0.72 -18.95 -1.96
N THR A 143 -0.45 -18.49 -1.51
CA THR A 143 -1.65 -19.33 -1.40
C THR A 143 -2.16 -19.78 -2.77
N GLY A 144 -2.15 -18.89 -3.77
CA GLY A 144 -2.55 -19.19 -5.15
C GLY A 144 -1.65 -20.22 -5.82
N ILE A 145 -0.34 -20.11 -5.67
CA ILE A 145 0.64 -21.08 -6.21
C ILE A 145 0.47 -22.44 -5.54
N ALA A 146 0.32 -22.47 -4.21
CA ALA A 146 0.09 -23.71 -3.49
C ALA A 146 -1.19 -24.42 -3.95
N TYR A 147 -2.28 -23.65 -4.19
CA TYR A 147 -3.54 -24.20 -4.69
C TYR A 147 -3.41 -24.75 -6.12
N LEU A 148 -2.70 -24.05 -7.02
CA LEU A 148 -2.45 -24.51 -8.39
C LEU A 148 -1.62 -25.79 -8.41
N VAL A 149 -0.57 -25.86 -7.59
CA VAL A 149 0.28 -27.08 -7.50
C VAL A 149 -0.54 -28.25 -6.95
N PHE A 150 -1.34 -28.01 -5.91
CA PHE A 150 -2.15 -29.06 -5.31
C PHE A 150 -3.27 -29.52 -6.25
N GLY A 151 -3.94 -28.61 -6.96
CA GLY A 151 -4.93 -28.91 -7.99
C GLY A 151 -4.36 -29.71 -9.15
N TRP A 152 -3.17 -29.33 -9.63
CA TRP A 152 -2.46 -30.05 -10.68
C TRP A 152 -2.10 -31.48 -10.24
N LEU A 153 -1.64 -31.64 -9.00
CA LEU A 153 -1.30 -32.95 -8.43
C LEU A 153 -2.52 -33.86 -8.26
N ILE A 154 -3.65 -33.31 -7.86
CA ILE A 154 -4.92 -34.06 -7.78
C ILE A 154 -5.36 -34.54 -9.17
N ILE A 155 -5.27 -33.70 -10.19
CA ILE A 155 -5.61 -34.08 -11.59
C ILE A 155 -4.70 -35.19 -12.08
N GLN A 156 -3.39 -35.13 -11.82
CA GLN A 156 -2.43 -36.15 -12.19
C GLN A 156 -2.70 -37.51 -11.51
N VAL A 157 -3.02 -37.46 -10.20
CA VAL A 157 -3.35 -38.68 -9.44
C VAL A 157 -4.68 -39.27 -9.94
N ALA A 158 -5.68 -38.41 -10.19
CA ALA A 158 -6.97 -38.84 -10.70
C ALA A 158 -6.86 -39.55 -12.06
N ASP A 159 -6.04 -39.00 -12.97
CA ASP A 159 -5.81 -39.58 -14.30
C ASP A 159 -5.25 -41.02 -14.22
N VAL A 160 -4.24 -41.21 -13.38
CA VAL A 160 -3.60 -42.53 -13.18
C VAL A 160 -4.54 -43.54 -12.45
N VAL A 161 -5.31 -43.05 -11.48
CA VAL A 161 -6.19 -43.92 -10.67
C VAL A 161 -7.44 -44.30 -11.46
N PHE A 162 -8.03 -43.39 -12.25
CA PHE A 162 -9.25 -43.65 -12.99
C PHE A 162 -9.05 -44.62 -14.16
N ASP A 163 -7.90 -44.54 -14.82
CA ASP A 163 -7.51 -45.55 -15.83
C ASP A 163 -7.41 -46.99 -15.25
N ARG A 164 -7.00 -47.09 -14.00
CA ARG A 164 -6.85 -48.39 -13.31
C ARG A 164 -8.16 -48.93 -12.76
N LEU A 165 -9.12 -48.06 -12.38
CA LEU A 165 -10.37 -48.42 -11.74
C LEU A 165 -11.57 -48.44 -12.68
N ASN A 166 -11.36 -48.19 -13.98
CA ASN A 166 -12.40 -48.20 -15.01
C ASN A 166 -13.61 -47.31 -14.71
N PHE A 167 -13.33 -46.11 -14.13
CA PHE A 167 -14.38 -45.12 -13.85
C PHE A 167 -14.93 -44.51 -15.14
N PRO A 168 -16.22 -44.12 -15.16
CA PRO A 168 -16.83 -43.50 -16.33
C PRO A 168 -16.23 -42.11 -16.61
N ASP A 169 -16.12 -41.73 -17.90
CA ASP A 169 -15.46 -40.50 -18.41
C ASP A 169 -15.96 -39.19 -17.77
N TRP A 170 -17.19 -39.16 -17.26
CA TRP A 170 -17.75 -37.98 -16.58
C TRP A 170 -17.07 -37.67 -15.23
N ALA A 171 -16.43 -38.63 -14.59
CA ALA A 171 -15.80 -38.47 -13.28
C ALA A 171 -14.59 -37.50 -13.35
N THR A 172 -13.80 -37.57 -14.40
CA THR A 172 -12.68 -36.65 -14.65
C THR A 172 -13.17 -35.21 -14.84
N THR A 173 -14.25 -35.05 -15.63
CA THR A 173 -14.88 -33.73 -15.84
C THR A 173 -15.39 -33.15 -14.53
N PHE A 174 -15.99 -33.97 -13.65
CA PHE A 174 -16.48 -33.53 -12.36
C PHE A 174 -15.36 -32.97 -11.43
N ILE A 175 -14.20 -33.64 -11.40
CA ILE A 175 -13.04 -33.17 -10.61
C ILE A 175 -12.49 -31.84 -11.14
N ILE A 176 -12.40 -31.69 -12.47
CA ILE A 176 -11.92 -30.45 -13.09
C ILE A 176 -12.85 -29.29 -12.71
N VAL A 177 -14.16 -29.50 -12.79
CA VAL A 177 -15.15 -28.49 -12.39
C VAL A 177 -15.07 -28.17 -10.89
N LEU A 178 -14.88 -29.16 -10.03
CA LEU A 178 -14.77 -28.98 -8.57
C LEU A 178 -13.52 -28.18 -8.20
N VAL A 179 -12.38 -28.44 -8.83
CA VAL A 179 -11.14 -27.67 -8.64
C VAL A 179 -11.33 -26.23 -9.18
N GLY A 180 -11.98 -26.07 -10.34
CA GLY A 180 -12.22 -24.75 -10.93
C GLY A 180 -13.16 -23.87 -10.12
N VAL A 181 -14.19 -24.45 -9.49
CA VAL A 181 -15.14 -23.72 -8.62
C VAL A 181 -14.53 -23.46 -7.23
N GLY A 182 -13.67 -24.34 -6.73
CA GLY A 182 -12.99 -24.17 -5.45
C GLY A 182 -11.99 -23.00 -5.45
N PHE A 183 -11.41 -22.68 -6.59
CA PHE A 183 -10.43 -21.59 -6.73
C PHE A 183 -10.93 -20.21 -6.29
N PRO A 184 -12.11 -19.71 -6.75
CA PRO A 184 -12.60 -18.40 -6.32
C PRO A 184 -13.10 -18.34 -4.87
N ILE A 185 -13.29 -19.47 -4.20
CA ILE A 185 -13.74 -19.52 -2.80
C ILE A 185 -12.53 -19.49 -1.84
N ALA A 186 -11.34 -19.90 -2.30
CA ALA A 186 -10.11 -19.98 -1.49
C ALA A 186 -9.28 -18.69 -1.51
N ILE A 187 -9.61 -17.71 -2.40
CA ILE A 187 -8.96 -16.40 -2.52
C ILE A 187 -9.83 -15.33 -1.86
#